data_c961cc321f803d5ce05b21aa4d270b99
#
_entry.id   c961cc321f803d5ce05b21aa4d270b99
#
_cell.length_a   1.000
_cell.length_b   1.000
_cell.length_c   1.000
_cell.angle_alpha   90.00
_cell.angle_beta   90.00
_cell.angle_gamma   90.00
#
_symmetry.space_group_name_H-M   'P 1'
#
loop_
_entity.id
_entity.type
_entity.pdbx_description
1 polymer ?
#
loop_
_entity_poly.entity_id
_entity_poly.type
_entity_poly.pdbx_seq_one_letter_code
_entity_poly.pdbx_strand_id
1 'polypeptide(L)'
;MCQLLGMNCNTPTDITFSFSGFAQRGGNTDHHGDGWGVAFFESRSQGVADGQPDTTQVAAHDAAQDAQHDGKGLRHFVDHTSAATSPVAELIRRYPIKSKNVIAHIRKATQGVVALENCHPFVRELWGRYWVFAHNGDLKNFAPRLHGSFRPVGSTDSELAFAYIMQELAKSHAGVPSVAELTITLREIAAHIAPHGPFNFLLSNGQALWAHASTHLYYVTRQHPFAHAALVDEDVNINFAEHTNVLDRVAVVVTAPLTSNELWIPMLPGELTVFVDGQVVG
;
A
#
# COMPACT_ATOMS: atom_id res chain seq x y z
N MET A 1 -12.93 -8.63 -10.18
CA MET A 1 -12.13 -8.46 -8.93
C MET A 1 -11.55 -7.06 -8.94
N CYS A 2 -11.34 -6.46 -7.77
CA CYS A 2 -10.73 -5.13 -7.63
C CYS A 2 -9.27 -5.09 -8.10
N GLN A 3 -8.66 -3.90 -8.18
CA GLN A 3 -7.24 -3.75 -8.48
C GLN A 3 -6.50 -3.21 -7.25
N LEU A 4 -5.34 -3.80 -6.96
CA LEU A 4 -4.43 -3.39 -5.90
C LEU A 4 -3.15 -2.83 -6.52
N LEU A 5 -2.59 -1.80 -5.89
CA LEU A 5 -1.26 -1.28 -6.18
C LEU A 5 -0.60 -0.90 -4.86
N GLY A 6 0.56 -1.48 -4.58
CA GLY A 6 1.44 -1.14 -3.46
C GLY A 6 2.80 -0.69 -3.95
N MET A 7 3.42 0.23 -3.21
CA MET A 7 4.82 0.63 -3.42
C MET A 7 5.53 0.67 -2.07
N ASN A 8 6.74 0.11 -2.04
CA ASN A 8 7.68 0.27 -0.93
C ASN A 8 9.05 0.62 -1.50
N CYS A 9 9.77 1.56 -0.91
CA CYS A 9 11.07 2.01 -1.40
C CYS A 9 11.99 2.45 -0.26
N ASN A 10 13.31 2.44 -0.52
CA ASN A 10 14.31 2.90 0.45
C ASN A 10 14.43 4.43 0.51
N THR A 11 14.21 5.11 -0.62
CA THR A 11 14.24 6.56 -0.76
C THR A 11 12.84 7.06 -1.11
N PRO A 12 12.29 8.11 -0.45
CA PRO A 12 10.97 8.63 -0.80
C PRO A 12 10.87 8.96 -2.28
N THR A 13 9.98 8.27 -2.99
CA THR A 13 9.73 8.48 -4.42
C THR A 13 8.24 8.65 -4.68
N ASP A 14 7.88 9.20 -5.84
CA ASP A 14 6.50 9.33 -6.25
C ASP A 14 6.01 8.08 -7.00
N ILE A 15 4.70 7.95 -7.10
CA ILE A 15 4.04 6.82 -7.75
C ILE A 15 3.42 7.23 -9.11
N THR A 16 3.64 8.45 -9.57
CA THR A 16 2.89 9.06 -10.69
C THR A 16 2.88 8.19 -11.93
N PHE A 17 4.03 7.64 -12.34
CA PHE A 17 4.10 6.72 -13.49
C PHE A 17 3.21 5.48 -13.31
N SER A 18 3.39 4.75 -12.22
CA SER A 18 2.61 3.53 -11.95
C SER A 18 1.14 3.83 -11.72
N PHE A 19 0.82 4.93 -11.03
CA PHE A 19 -0.56 5.35 -10.78
C PHE A 19 -1.27 5.83 -12.05
N SER A 20 -0.58 6.39 -13.03
CA SER A 20 -1.16 6.75 -14.32
C SER A 20 -1.81 5.55 -15.00
N GLY A 21 -1.06 4.49 -15.27
CA GLY A 21 -1.61 3.26 -15.85
C GLY A 21 -2.65 2.59 -14.94
N PHE A 22 -2.40 2.57 -13.64
CA PHE A 22 -3.34 2.00 -12.68
C PHE A 22 -4.70 2.70 -12.70
N ALA A 23 -4.74 4.04 -12.73
CA ALA A 23 -5.98 4.81 -12.76
C ALA A 23 -6.82 4.57 -14.02
N GLN A 24 -6.20 4.23 -15.15
CA GLN A 24 -6.92 3.87 -16.39
C GLN A 24 -7.80 2.64 -16.20
N ARG A 25 -7.39 1.68 -15.36
CA ARG A 25 -8.19 0.49 -15.02
C ARG A 25 -9.46 0.83 -14.24
N GLY A 26 -9.54 2.03 -13.71
CA GLY A 26 -10.70 2.55 -13.00
C GLY A 26 -11.78 3.11 -13.92
N GLY A 27 -12.16 2.42 -14.98
CA GLY A 27 -13.28 2.76 -15.84
C GLY A 27 -12.95 3.04 -17.31
N ASN A 28 -11.65 3.05 -17.72
CA ASN A 28 -11.25 3.20 -19.12
C ASN A 28 -10.86 1.84 -19.72
N THR A 29 -9.78 1.23 -19.22
CA THR A 29 -9.25 -0.03 -19.76
C THR A 29 -9.85 -1.26 -19.08
N ASP A 30 -10.50 -1.09 -17.91
CA ASP A 30 -11.24 -2.13 -17.21
C ASP A 30 -12.57 -1.57 -16.63
N HIS A 31 -13.47 -2.46 -16.21
CA HIS A 31 -14.82 -2.11 -15.73
C HIS A 31 -14.89 -1.88 -14.20
N HIS A 32 -13.89 -1.23 -13.61
CA HIS A 32 -13.77 -0.98 -12.17
C HIS A 32 -14.10 0.47 -11.83
N GLY A 33 -15.38 0.85 -11.91
CA GLY A 33 -15.82 2.24 -11.74
C GLY A 33 -16.47 2.58 -10.40
N ASP A 34 -16.42 1.68 -9.39
CA ASP A 34 -17.22 1.78 -8.16
C ASP A 34 -16.46 2.44 -6.98
N GLY A 35 -15.43 3.19 -7.31
CA GLY A 35 -14.61 3.93 -6.35
C GLY A 35 -13.13 3.55 -6.41
N TRP A 36 -12.32 4.41 -5.82
CA TRP A 36 -10.87 4.24 -5.72
C TRP A 36 -10.32 4.97 -4.50
N GLY A 37 -9.05 4.74 -4.21
CA GLY A 37 -8.31 5.55 -3.26
C GLY A 37 -6.84 5.21 -3.22
N VAL A 38 -6.09 6.09 -2.57
CA VAL A 38 -4.65 5.96 -2.36
C VAL A 38 -4.24 6.58 -1.04
N ALA A 39 -3.30 5.95 -0.36
CA ALA A 39 -2.70 6.42 0.87
C ALA A 39 -1.18 6.47 0.75
N PHE A 40 -0.59 7.58 1.18
CA PHE A 40 0.85 7.84 1.18
C PHE A 40 1.31 8.04 2.62
N PHE A 41 2.29 7.25 3.06
CA PHE A 41 2.98 7.51 4.32
C PHE A 41 4.04 8.58 4.10
N GLU A 42 3.92 9.69 4.82
CA GLU A 42 4.90 10.77 4.76
C GLU A 42 6.02 10.57 5.79
N SER A 43 7.25 10.77 5.32
CA SER A 43 8.36 11.03 6.24
C SER A 43 8.19 12.43 6.82
N ARG A 44 8.42 12.62 8.11
CA ARG A 44 8.57 13.98 8.63
C ARG A 44 9.72 14.63 7.85
N SER A 45 9.42 15.68 7.09
CA SER A 45 10.45 16.62 6.70
C SER A 45 10.99 17.19 8.01
N GLN A 46 12.29 17.04 8.26
CA GLN A 46 12.95 17.87 9.25
C GLN A 46 12.63 19.31 8.84
N GLY A 47 11.87 19.99 9.69
CA GLY A 47 11.59 21.41 9.48
C GLY A 47 12.95 22.10 9.33
N VAL A 48 13.15 22.78 8.21
CA VAL A 48 14.23 23.75 8.08
C VAL A 48 13.95 24.78 9.17
N ALA A 49 14.61 24.65 10.30
CA ALA A 49 14.69 25.72 11.28
C ALA A 49 15.44 26.85 10.58
N ASP A 50 14.74 27.90 10.20
CA ASP A 50 15.36 29.13 9.76
C ASP A 50 16.34 29.59 10.83
N GLY A 51 17.64 29.58 10.51
CA GLY A 51 18.66 30.33 11.16
C GLY A 51 19.59 29.57 12.10
N GLN A 52 20.75 29.33 11.59
CA GLN A 52 22.12 29.17 12.11
C GLN A 52 22.72 27.76 12.07
N PRO A 53 23.92 27.64 11.48
CA PRO A 53 24.69 26.42 11.50
C PRO A 53 25.49 26.36 12.81
N ASP A 54 25.16 25.44 13.70
CA ASP A 54 26.10 25.00 14.71
C ASP A 54 26.60 23.61 14.33
N THR A 55 27.77 23.62 13.73
CA THR A 55 28.54 22.44 13.36
C THR A 55 29.28 21.95 14.59
N THR A 56 28.88 20.81 15.11
CA THR A 56 29.67 19.77 15.77
C THR A 56 28.87 19.12 16.92
N GLN A 57 28.36 17.94 16.66
CA GLN A 57 27.89 16.89 17.56
C GLN A 57 26.54 16.21 17.25
N VAL A 58 25.92 16.44 16.08
CA VAL A 58 24.58 15.93 15.76
C VAL A 58 24.60 14.65 14.91
N ALA A 59 25.72 14.33 14.24
CA ALA A 59 25.75 13.30 13.20
C ALA A 59 25.55 11.83 13.64
N ALA A 60 25.71 11.50 14.93
CA ALA A 60 25.58 10.11 15.40
C ALA A 60 24.24 9.81 16.08
N HIS A 61 23.50 10.84 16.53
CA HIS A 61 22.18 10.66 17.16
C HIS A 61 21.05 10.66 16.15
N ASP A 62 21.22 11.40 15.04
CA ASP A 62 20.21 11.53 13.99
C ASP A 62 20.08 10.26 13.13
N ALA A 63 21.17 9.53 12.89
CA ALA A 63 21.14 8.28 12.13
C ALA A 63 20.31 7.16 12.79
N ALA A 64 20.18 7.17 14.12
CA ALA A 64 19.35 6.20 14.85
C ALA A 64 17.88 6.63 14.96
N GLN A 65 17.59 7.94 14.80
CA GLN A 65 16.22 8.47 14.80
C GLN A 65 15.60 8.50 13.42
N ASP A 66 16.39 8.59 12.34
CA ASP A 66 15.92 8.46 10.94
C ASP A 66 15.45 7.04 10.58
N ALA A 67 15.80 6.03 11.36
CA ALA A 67 15.32 4.65 11.17
C ALA A 67 13.86 4.46 11.58
N GLN A 68 13.22 5.40 12.27
CA GLN A 68 11.83 5.31 12.67
C GLN A 68 10.93 6.12 11.72
N HIS A 69 10.53 5.50 10.63
CA HIS A 69 9.28 5.85 9.97
C HIS A 69 8.17 5.61 11.00
N ASP A 70 7.71 6.67 11.63
CA ASP A 70 6.85 6.56 12.79
C ASP A 70 5.38 6.26 12.46
N GLY A 71 5.04 6.14 11.17
CA GLY A 71 3.68 5.85 10.71
C GLY A 71 2.65 6.93 11.09
N LYS A 72 3.10 8.14 11.42
CA LYS A 72 2.25 9.23 11.94
C LYS A 72 1.80 10.22 10.87
N GLY A 73 2.55 10.36 9.78
CA GLY A 73 2.15 11.18 8.63
C GLY A 73 1.43 10.33 7.60
N LEU A 74 0.18 10.67 7.27
CA LEU A 74 -0.60 9.98 6.24
C LEU A 74 -1.39 10.97 5.40
N ARG A 75 -1.24 10.92 4.08
CA ARG A 75 -2.18 11.51 3.12
C ARG A 75 -3.06 10.42 2.57
N HIS A 76 -4.37 10.59 2.71
CA HIS A 76 -5.35 9.61 2.30
C HIS A 76 -6.40 10.26 1.42
N PHE A 77 -6.54 9.76 0.19
CA PHE A 77 -7.52 10.22 -0.80
C PHE A 77 -8.41 9.04 -1.18
N VAL A 78 -9.71 9.25 -1.09
CA VAL A 78 -10.73 8.27 -1.50
C VAL A 78 -11.85 8.96 -2.24
N ASP A 79 -12.41 8.29 -3.24
CA ASP A 79 -13.54 8.76 -4.01
C ASP A 79 -14.40 7.56 -4.42
N HIS A 80 -15.72 7.72 -4.45
CA HIS A 80 -16.66 6.70 -4.87
C HIS A 80 -16.95 6.74 -6.37
N THR A 81 -16.32 7.66 -7.10
CA THR A 81 -16.40 7.76 -8.56
C THR A 81 -15.30 6.95 -9.24
N SER A 82 -15.32 6.86 -10.57
CA SER A 82 -14.29 6.21 -11.37
C SER A 82 -12.94 6.93 -11.25
N ALA A 83 -11.85 6.20 -11.03
CA ALA A 83 -10.50 6.77 -10.98
C ALA A 83 -10.09 7.44 -12.30
N ALA A 84 -10.52 6.91 -13.42
CA ALA A 84 -10.19 7.46 -14.74
C ALA A 84 -10.78 8.85 -15.00
N THR A 85 -11.87 9.21 -14.31
CA THR A 85 -12.57 10.48 -14.48
C THR A 85 -12.54 11.38 -13.26
N SER A 86 -11.97 10.91 -12.14
CA SER A 86 -11.89 11.67 -10.90
C SER A 86 -10.90 12.83 -10.99
N PRO A 87 -11.31 14.08 -10.71
CA PRO A 87 -10.39 15.23 -10.65
C PRO A 87 -9.30 15.06 -9.59
N VAL A 88 -9.58 14.32 -8.51
CA VAL A 88 -8.61 14.02 -7.44
C VAL A 88 -7.57 13.03 -7.93
N ALA A 89 -7.97 11.99 -8.69
CA ALA A 89 -7.03 11.07 -9.30
C ALA A 89 -6.12 11.79 -10.32
N GLU A 90 -6.69 12.72 -11.10
CA GLU A 90 -5.92 13.54 -12.04
C GLU A 90 -4.90 14.45 -11.31
N LEU A 91 -5.28 15.02 -10.15
CA LEU A 91 -4.34 15.76 -9.33
C LEU A 91 -3.14 14.89 -8.92
N ILE A 92 -3.39 13.65 -8.45
CA ILE A 92 -2.34 12.72 -8.02
C ILE A 92 -1.44 12.30 -9.19
N ARG A 93 -1.99 12.13 -10.38
CA ARG A 93 -1.22 11.84 -11.60
C ARG A 93 -0.25 12.98 -11.98
N ARG A 94 -0.55 14.21 -11.61
CA ARG A 94 0.23 15.41 -11.97
C ARG A 94 1.08 15.95 -10.83
N TYR A 95 0.72 15.67 -9.58
CA TYR A 95 1.41 16.18 -8.41
C TYR A 95 2.21 15.07 -7.73
N PRO A 96 3.55 15.06 -7.83
CA PRO A 96 4.39 14.00 -7.30
C PRO A 96 4.44 14.06 -5.78
N ILE A 97 3.69 13.18 -5.11
CA ILE A 97 3.75 12.98 -3.67
C ILE A 97 4.81 11.92 -3.38
N LYS A 98 5.91 12.32 -2.77
CA LYS A 98 7.00 11.41 -2.41
C LYS A 98 6.68 10.66 -1.12
N SER A 99 6.82 9.34 -1.15
CA SER A 99 6.53 8.45 -0.03
C SER A 99 7.42 7.21 -0.08
N LYS A 100 7.67 6.59 1.06
CA LYS A 100 8.32 5.27 1.14
C LYS A 100 7.33 4.12 1.05
N ASN A 101 6.07 4.33 1.45
CA ASN A 101 5.03 3.33 1.36
C ASN A 101 3.75 3.94 0.81
N VAL A 102 3.21 3.33 -0.23
CA VAL A 102 1.94 3.72 -0.85
C VAL A 102 1.06 2.49 -1.01
N ILE A 103 -0.23 2.64 -0.72
CA ILE A 103 -1.24 1.63 -1.05
C ILE A 103 -2.36 2.33 -1.82
N ALA A 104 -2.69 1.82 -3.00
CA ALA A 104 -3.81 2.26 -3.82
C ALA A 104 -4.73 1.08 -4.18
N HIS A 105 -5.98 1.41 -4.42
CA HIS A 105 -7.03 0.45 -4.74
C HIS A 105 -8.02 1.04 -5.74
N ILE A 106 -8.48 0.21 -6.68
CA ILE A 106 -9.64 0.51 -7.55
C ILE A 106 -10.70 -0.54 -7.27
N ARG A 107 -11.89 -0.07 -6.95
CA ARG A 107 -13.01 -0.88 -6.49
C ARG A 107 -13.87 -1.35 -7.66
N LYS A 108 -14.22 -2.64 -7.62
CA LYS A 108 -15.38 -3.22 -8.28
C LYS A 108 -16.27 -3.80 -7.19
N ALA A 109 -17.44 -3.23 -6.98
CA ALA A 109 -18.33 -3.62 -5.90
C ALA A 109 -18.87 -5.04 -6.14
N THR A 110 -18.52 -5.96 -5.24
CA THR A 110 -19.09 -7.31 -5.14
C THR A 110 -19.98 -7.41 -3.91
N GLN A 111 -19.62 -6.70 -2.85
CA GLN A 111 -20.37 -6.54 -1.61
C GLN A 111 -20.41 -5.08 -1.18
N GLY A 112 -21.50 -4.69 -0.49
CA GLY A 112 -21.75 -3.32 -0.05
C GLY A 112 -22.14 -2.38 -1.18
N VAL A 113 -22.81 -1.30 -0.83
CA VAL A 113 -23.23 -0.26 -1.78
C VAL A 113 -22.03 0.54 -2.30
N VAL A 114 -22.18 1.19 -3.46
CA VAL A 114 -21.20 2.18 -3.93
C VAL A 114 -21.34 3.42 -3.07
N ALA A 115 -20.43 3.59 -2.13
CA ALA A 115 -20.40 4.66 -1.15
C ALA A 115 -18.97 4.88 -0.66
N LEU A 116 -18.71 6.08 -0.14
CA LEU A 116 -17.35 6.51 0.21
C LEU A 116 -16.76 5.66 1.35
N GLU A 117 -17.57 5.30 2.35
CA GLU A 117 -17.19 4.45 3.48
C GLU A 117 -16.80 3.02 3.08
N ASN A 118 -17.14 2.60 1.87
CA ASN A 118 -16.80 1.30 1.29
C ASN A 118 -15.60 1.36 0.33
N CYS A 119 -14.96 2.52 0.18
CA CYS A 119 -13.77 2.69 -0.66
C CYS A 119 -12.50 2.35 0.11
N HIS A 120 -11.60 1.64 -0.53
CA HIS A 120 -10.25 1.38 -0.01
C HIS A 120 -9.25 2.46 -0.45
N PRO A 121 -8.08 2.55 0.21
CA PRO A 121 -7.67 1.77 1.38
C PRO A 121 -8.36 2.22 2.65
N PHE A 122 -8.60 1.29 3.57
CA PHE A 122 -9.06 1.61 4.93
C PHE A 122 -7.90 2.02 5.82
N VAL A 123 -8.19 2.89 6.79
CA VAL A 123 -7.20 3.43 7.73
C VAL A 123 -7.69 3.22 9.16
N ARG A 124 -6.82 2.72 10.03
CA ARG A 124 -7.02 2.63 11.48
C ARG A 124 -5.76 3.06 12.21
N GLU A 125 -5.93 3.46 13.45
CA GLU A 125 -4.83 3.74 14.36
C GLU A 125 -4.61 2.53 15.28
N LEU A 126 -3.33 2.19 15.54
CA LEU A 126 -2.91 1.25 16.58
C LEU A 126 -1.48 1.57 17.01
N TRP A 127 -1.27 1.70 18.31
CA TRP A 127 0.02 2.01 18.94
C TRP A 127 0.64 3.34 18.50
N GLY A 128 -0.20 4.37 18.26
CA GLY A 128 0.22 5.69 17.82
C GLY A 128 0.67 5.75 16.37
N ARG A 129 0.31 4.76 15.53
CA ARG A 129 0.61 4.67 14.09
C ARG A 129 -0.63 4.47 13.26
N TYR A 130 -0.61 4.98 12.04
CA TYR A 130 -1.61 4.60 11.05
C TYR A 130 -1.30 3.23 10.46
N TRP A 131 -2.36 2.46 10.27
CA TRP A 131 -2.39 1.20 9.54
C TRP A 131 -3.29 1.37 8.35
N VAL A 132 -2.78 1.01 7.19
CA VAL A 132 -3.47 1.17 5.89
C VAL A 132 -3.65 -0.20 5.28
N PHE A 133 -4.88 -0.49 4.85
CA PHE A 133 -5.27 -1.81 4.34
C PHE A 133 -6.11 -1.69 3.07
N ALA A 134 -5.79 -2.50 2.07
CA ALA A 134 -6.62 -2.69 0.88
C ALA A 134 -6.75 -4.19 0.57
N HIS A 135 -7.94 -4.61 0.18
CA HIS A 135 -8.29 -6.00 -0.10
C HIS A 135 -8.93 -6.15 -1.47
N ASN A 136 -8.53 -7.20 -2.18
CA ASN A 136 -9.14 -7.67 -3.41
C ASN A 136 -9.56 -9.13 -3.24
N GLY A 137 -10.85 -9.35 -3.04
CA GLY A 137 -11.45 -10.65 -2.80
C GLY A 137 -12.93 -10.57 -2.51
N ASP A 138 -13.47 -11.65 -1.94
CA ASP A 138 -14.87 -11.79 -1.57
C ASP A 138 -14.97 -12.87 -0.49
N LEU A 139 -15.11 -12.47 0.78
CA LEU A 139 -15.17 -13.37 1.93
C LEU A 139 -16.60 -13.78 2.23
N LYS A 140 -16.88 -15.06 2.12
CA LYS A 140 -18.21 -15.64 2.39
C LYS A 140 -18.29 -16.15 3.81
N ASN A 141 -19.40 -15.82 4.49
CA ASN A 141 -19.66 -16.28 5.86
C ASN A 141 -18.53 -15.93 6.86
N PHE A 142 -17.77 -14.88 6.57
CA PHE A 142 -16.78 -14.35 7.51
C PHE A 142 -17.49 -13.44 8.51
N ALA A 143 -17.72 -13.94 9.72
CA ALA A 143 -18.43 -13.24 10.79
C ALA A 143 -17.65 -13.33 12.11
N PRO A 144 -16.46 -12.70 12.20
CA PRO A 144 -15.63 -12.77 13.40
C PRO A 144 -16.30 -11.99 14.55
N ARG A 145 -16.05 -12.45 15.78
CA ARG A 145 -16.47 -11.70 16.96
C ARG A 145 -15.51 -10.53 17.20
N LEU A 146 -16.00 -9.30 17.02
CA LEU A 146 -15.27 -8.10 17.38
C LEU A 146 -15.57 -7.65 18.81
N HIS A 147 -14.53 -7.21 19.53
CA HIS A 147 -14.64 -6.79 20.93
C HIS A 147 -14.90 -5.29 21.12
N GLY A 148 -15.05 -4.54 20.02
CA GLY A 148 -15.53 -3.17 20.04
C GLY A 148 -14.48 -2.06 19.92
N SER A 149 -13.18 -2.36 20.04
CA SER A 149 -12.11 -1.38 19.81
C SER A 149 -11.99 -1.00 18.34
N PHE A 150 -12.21 -1.97 17.45
CA PHE A 150 -12.23 -1.76 16.00
C PHE A 150 -13.59 -2.20 15.46
N ARG A 151 -14.25 -1.30 14.70
CA ARG A 151 -15.54 -1.57 14.09
C ARG A 151 -15.55 -1.09 12.65
N PRO A 152 -16.19 -1.84 11.74
CA PRO A 152 -16.50 -1.32 10.40
C PRO A 152 -17.40 -0.09 10.49
N VAL A 153 -17.19 0.87 9.58
CA VAL A 153 -18.09 2.02 9.35
C VAL A 153 -19.01 1.69 8.18
N GLY A 154 -18.44 1.10 7.13
CA GLY A 154 -19.16 0.62 5.97
C GLY A 154 -19.74 -0.78 6.17
N SER A 155 -20.07 -1.42 5.05
CA SER A 155 -20.77 -2.71 5.02
C SER A 155 -20.01 -3.81 4.27
N THR A 156 -18.69 -3.62 4.03
CA THR A 156 -17.91 -4.58 3.27
C THR A 156 -17.26 -5.65 4.17
N ASP A 157 -17.14 -6.86 3.65
CA ASP A 157 -16.34 -7.95 4.20
C ASP A 157 -14.87 -7.53 4.41
N SER A 158 -14.37 -6.71 3.50
CA SER A 158 -13.01 -6.17 3.52
C SER A 158 -12.72 -5.32 4.76
N GLU A 159 -13.64 -4.41 5.11
CA GLU A 159 -13.47 -3.58 6.31
C GLU A 159 -13.65 -4.40 7.59
N LEU A 160 -14.54 -5.39 7.56
CA LEU A 160 -14.70 -6.35 8.65
C LEU A 160 -13.43 -7.17 8.88
N ALA A 161 -12.78 -7.63 7.78
CA ALA A 161 -11.49 -8.32 7.85
C ALA A 161 -10.39 -7.41 8.42
N PHE A 162 -10.35 -6.15 8.01
CA PHE A 162 -9.39 -5.20 8.56
C PHE A 162 -9.62 -4.94 10.06
N ALA A 163 -10.87 -4.73 10.48
CA ALA A 163 -11.19 -4.57 11.90
C ALA A 163 -10.77 -5.81 12.72
N TYR A 164 -10.94 -7.00 12.17
CA TYR A 164 -10.48 -8.25 12.78
C TYR A 164 -8.95 -8.32 12.87
N ILE A 165 -8.22 -8.01 11.79
CA ILE A 165 -6.76 -7.95 11.79
C ILE A 165 -6.26 -7.01 12.89
N MET A 166 -6.79 -5.79 12.96
CA MET A 166 -6.39 -4.80 13.97
C MET A 166 -6.64 -5.29 15.39
N GLN A 167 -7.78 -5.96 15.62
CA GLN A 167 -8.10 -6.56 16.91
C GLN A 167 -7.12 -7.66 17.29
N GLU A 168 -6.81 -8.58 16.38
CA GLU A 168 -5.90 -9.70 16.68
C GLU A 168 -4.46 -9.19 16.90
N LEU A 169 -4.00 -8.19 16.14
CA LEU A 169 -2.72 -7.52 16.40
C LEU A 169 -2.68 -6.90 17.80
N ALA A 170 -3.72 -6.16 18.19
CA ALA A 170 -3.81 -5.53 19.52
C ALA A 170 -3.87 -6.56 20.67
N LYS A 171 -4.40 -7.75 20.44
CA LYS A 171 -4.43 -8.84 21.41
C LYS A 171 -3.09 -9.57 21.52
N SER A 172 -2.37 -9.71 20.41
CA SER A 172 -1.12 -10.46 20.34
C SER A 172 0.08 -9.67 20.85
N HIS A 173 0.02 -8.33 20.81
CA HIS A 173 1.16 -7.48 21.11
C HIS A 173 0.75 -6.26 21.95
N ALA A 174 1.57 -5.92 22.96
CA ALA A 174 1.34 -4.78 23.85
C ALA A 174 1.76 -3.43 23.23
N GLY A 175 2.52 -3.44 22.13
CA GLY A 175 3.05 -2.26 21.43
C GLY A 175 3.53 -2.65 20.05
N VAL A 176 4.16 -1.74 19.31
CA VAL A 176 4.64 -1.99 17.95
C VAL A 176 5.72 -3.07 17.95
N PRO A 177 5.45 -4.28 17.40
CA PRO A 177 6.44 -5.34 17.31
C PRO A 177 7.43 -5.08 16.17
N SER A 178 8.47 -5.89 16.08
CA SER A 178 9.35 -5.93 14.91
C SER A 178 8.60 -6.37 13.65
N VAL A 179 9.13 -6.03 12.47
CA VAL A 179 8.57 -6.48 11.18
C VAL A 179 8.47 -8.01 11.12
N ALA A 180 9.45 -8.73 11.67
CA ALA A 180 9.45 -10.19 11.69
C ALA A 180 8.31 -10.78 12.55
N GLU A 181 8.10 -10.25 13.76
CA GLU A 181 7.00 -10.66 14.65
C GLU A 181 5.64 -10.35 14.02
N LEU A 182 5.47 -9.15 13.46
CA LEU A 182 4.27 -8.77 12.72
C LEU A 182 3.99 -9.72 11.56
N THR A 183 5.02 -10.13 10.83
CA THR A 183 4.88 -11.05 9.70
C THR A 183 4.36 -12.41 10.14
N ILE A 184 4.85 -12.94 11.27
CA ILE A 184 4.37 -14.20 11.83
C ILE A 184 2.89 -14.07 12.20
N THR A 185 2.53 -13.06 12.97
CA THR A 185 1.14 -12.83 13.41
C THR A 185 0.20 -12.60 12.22
N LEU A 186 0.61 -11.80 11.23
CA LEU A 186 -0.21 -11.55 10.04
C LEU A 186 -0.40 -12.82 9.19
N ARG A 187 0.60 -13.71 9.12
CA ARG A 187 0.49 -14.99 8.43
C ARG A 187 -0.55 -15.90 9.11
N GLU A 188 -0.55 -15.95 10.44
CA GLU A 188 -1.54 -16.71 11.21
C GLU A 188 -2.96 -16.14 11.01
N ILE A 189 -3.12 -14.82 11.07
CA ILE A 189 -4.40 -14.14 10.84
C ILE A 189 -4.89 -14.39 9.40
N ALA A 190 -4.01 -14.28 8.41
CA ALA A 190 -4.35 -14.53 7.01
C ALA A 190 -4.80 -15.99 6.80
N ALA A 191 -4.11 -16.95 7.41
CA ALA A 191 -4.49 -18.36 7.37
C ALA A 191 -5.87 -18.64 8.00
N HIS A 192 -6.27 -17.85 9.01
CA HIS A 192 -7.60 -17.94 9.62
C HIS A 192 -8.70 -17.35 8.70
N ILE A 193 -8.41 -16.29 7.95
CA ILE A 193 -9.38 -15.65 7.05
C ILE A 193 -9.51 -16.39 5.71
N ALA A 194 -8.41 -16.91 5.17
CA ALA A 194 -8.33 -17.51 3.82
C ALA A 194 -9.40 -18.59 3.51
N PRO A 195 -9.87 -19.43 4.46
CA PRO A 195 -10.94 -20.40 4.20
C PRO A 195 -12.28 -19.77 3.79
N HIS A 196 -12.46 -18.48 4.03
CA HIS A 196 -13.71 -17.76 3.73
C HIS A 196 -13.78 -17.25 2.28
N GLY A 197 -12.70 -17.29 1.51
CA GLY A 197 -12.68 -16.88 0.10
C GLY A 197 -11.37 -16.21 -0.32
N PRO A 198 -11.31 -15.70 -1.55
CA PRO A 198 -10.13 -14.98 -2.04
C PRO A 198 -9.79 -13.80 -1.13
N PHE A 199 -8.54 -13.79 -0.65
CA PHE A 199 -8.05 -12.82 0.32
C PHE A 199 -6.68 -12.26 -0.10
N ASN A 200 -6.66 -11.54 -1.25
CA ASN A 200 -5.46 -10.78 -1.62
C ASN A 200 -5.49 -9.44 -0.89
N PHE A 201 -4.45 -9.10 -0.16
CA PHE A 201 -4.41 -7.82 0.52
C PHE A 201 -3.03 -7.16 0.49
N LEU A 202 -3.05 -5.85 0.66
CA LEU A 202 -1.90 -5.03 0.99
C LEU A 202 -2.14 -4.38 2.36
N LEU A 203 -1.14 -4.42 3.22
CA LEU A 203 -1.15 -3.80 4.54
C LEU A 203 0.17 -3.06 4.77
N SER A 204 0.11 -1.87 5.34
CA SER A 204 1.30 -1.14 5.78
C SER A 204 1.03 -0.36 7.07
N ASN A 205 2.06 -0.22 7.89
CA ASN A 205 2.10 0.70 9.04
C ASN A 205 3.20 1.78 8.89
N GLY A 206 3.69 1.97 7.67
CA GLY A 206 4.78 2.88 7.33
C GLY A 206 6.18 2.28 7.45
N GLN A 207 6.38 1.17 8.18
CA GLN A 207 7.69 0.50 8.30
C GLN A 207 7.94 -0.48 7.16
N ALA A 208 6.90 -1.19 6.72
CA ALA A 208 6.96 -2.22 5.70
C ALA A 208 5.67 -2.23 4.89
N LEU A 209 5.69 -2.92 3.77
CA LEU A 209 4.51 -3.30 3.01
C LEU A 209 4.39 -4.83 3.06
N TRP A 210 3.29 -5.33 3.63
CA TRP A 210 2.90 -6.74 3.59
C TRP A 210 1.91 -6.96 2.46
N ALA A 211 2.18 -7.95 1.62
CA ALA A 211 1.32 -8.38 0.54
C ALA A 211 0.98 -9.85 0.69
N HIS A 212 -0.30 -10.19 0.76
CA HIS A 212 -0.78 -11.56 0.79
C HIS A 212 -1.49 -11.91 -0.51
N ALA A 213 -1.05 -12.97 -1.14
CA ALA A 213 -1.66 -13.51 -2.35
C ALA A 213 -2.49 -14.75 -2.02
N SER A 214 -3.75 -14.78 -2.42
CA SER A 214 -4.56 -16.01 -2.45
C SER A 214 -4.94 -16.42 -3.87
N THR A 215 -4.86 -15.48 -4.81
CA THR A 215 -5.09 -15.73 -6.25
C THR A 215 -3.99 -15.07 -7.08
N HIS A 216 -4.17 -13.83 -7.49
CA HIS A 216 -3.25 -13.12 -8.39
C HIS A 216 -2.72 -11.86 -7.73
N LEU A 217 -1.43 -11.88 -7.39
CA LEU A 217 -0.60 -10.73 -7.13
C LEU A 217 0.74 -10.92 -7.81
N TYR A 218 1.31 -9.83 -8.25
CA TYR A 218 2.62 -9.77 -8.89
C TYR A 218 3.43 -8.66 -8.25
N TYR A 219 4.75 -8.81 -8.26
CA TYR A 219 5.61 -7.72 -7.87
C TYR A 219 6.79 -7.57 -8.83
N VAL A 220 7.36 -6.38 -8.86
CA VAL A 220 8.62 -6.06 -9.53
C VAL A 220 9.50 -5.28 -8.56
N THR A 221 10.81 -5.55 -8.56
CA THR A 221 11.79 -4.73 -7.85
C THR A 221 12.63 -3.97 -8.86
N ARG A 222 12.53 -2.64 -8.82
CA ARG A 222 13.32 -1.73 -9.64
C ARG A 222 14.54 -1.30 -8.85
N GLN A 223 15.71 -1.57 -9.37
CA GLN A 223 17.01 -1.24 -8.79
C GLN A 223 18.05 -1.09 -9.89
N HIS A 224 19.21 -0.54 -9.55
CA HIS A 224 20.30 -0.42 -10.53
C HIS A 224 20.75 -1.81 -11.07
N PRO A 225 21.01 -1.93 -12.40
CA PRO A 225 20.83 -0.94 -13.45
C PRO A 225 19.36 -0.74 -13.80
N PHE A 226 18.91 0.53 -13.76
CA PHE A 226 17.53 0.87 -14.12
C PHE A 226 17.31 0.82 -15.62
N ALA A 227 16.13 0.39 -16.03
CA ALA A 227 15.71 0.24 -17.42
C ALA A 227 14.52 1.12 -17.77
N HIS A 228 14.15 1.13 -19.04
CA HIS A 228 12.91 1.71 -19.51
C HIS A 228 11.72 0.84 -19.07
N ALA A 229 10.62 1.49 -18.72
CA ALA A 229 9.34 0.84 -18.50
C ALA A 229 8.26 1.48 -19.37
N ALA A 230 7.39 0.65 -19.96
CA ALA A 230 6.27 1.07 -20.79
C ALA A 230 4.96 0.57 -20.19
N LEU A 231 4.01 1.48 -19.94
CA LEU A 231 2.70 1.12 -19.39
C LEU A 231 1.90 0.27 -20.38
N VAL A 232 1.07 -0.62 -19.84
CA VAL A 232 0.12 -1.44 -20.62
C VAL A 232 -1.14 -0.64 -20.93
N ASP A 233 -1.59 0.17 -19.98
CA ASP A 233 -2.91 0.81 -20.00
C ASP A 233 -2.88 2.25 -20.57
N GLU A 234 -1.70 2.79 -20.89
CA GLU A 234 -1.51 4.14 -21.42
C GLU A 234 -0.25 4.19 -22.27
N ASP A 235 -0.23 4.96 -23.36
CA ASP A 235 0.98 5.13 -24.19
C ASP A 235 1.98 6.09 -23.52
N VAL A 236 2.49 5.62 -22.39
CA VAL A 236 3.49 6.33 -21.56
C VAL A 236 4.64 5.39 -21.26
N ASN A 237 5.85 5.89 -21.43
CA ASN A 237 7.07 5.19 -21.05
C ASN A 237 7.99 6.12 -20.24
N ILE A 238 8.87 5.52 -19.46
CA ILE A 238 9.84 6.23 -18.62
C ILE A 238 11.19 5.51 -18.69
N ASN A 239 12.27 6.28 -18.69
CA ASN A 239 13.62 5.79 -18.43
C ASN A 239 13.96 6.04 -16.96
N PHE A 240 13.82 5.05 -16.12
CA PHE A 240 14.12 5.21 -14.69
C PHE A 240 15.55 5.63 -14.41
N ALA A 241 16.51 5.29 -15.27
CA ALA A 241 17.92 5.68 -15.10
C ALA A 241 18.13 7.21 -15.09
N GLU A 242 17.22 7.98 -15.69
CA GLU A 242 17.29 9.46 -15.71
C GLU A 242 16.72 10.11 -14.43
N HIS A 243 16.01 9.35 -13.59
CA HIS A 243 15.26 9.86 -12.44
C HIS A 243 15.66 9.22 -11.12
N THR A 244 16.61 8.30 -11.11
CA THR A 244 17.00 7.51 -9.94
C THR A 244 18.50 7.54 -9.70
N ASN A 245 18.90 7.23 -8.47
CA ASN A 245 20.29 7.04 -8.08
C ASN A 245 20.61 5.54 -8.00
N VAL A 246 21.91 5.20 -8.09
CA VAL A 246 22.38 3.80 -8.06
C VAL A 246 21.99 3.03 -6.80
N LEU A 247 21.68 3.72 -5.71
CA LEU A 247 21.29 3.11 -4.43
C LEU A 247 19.76 3.01 -4.26
N ASP A 248 18.98 3.62 -5.17
CA ASP A 248 17.53 3.59 -5.07
C ASP A 248 17.00 2.18 -5.35
N ARG A 249 15.97 1.81 -4.59
CA ARG A 249 15.25 0.54 -4.74
C ARG A 249 13.78 0.78 -4.51
N VAL A 250 12.97 0.25 -5.43
CA VAL A 250 11.52 0.37 -5.38
C VAL A 250 10.89 -0.99 -5.68
N ALA A 251 10.12 -1.51 -4.74
CA ALA A 251 9.24 -2.65 -4.99
C ALA A 251 7.82 -2.12 -5.31
N VAL A 252 7.23 -2.66 -6.36
CA VAL A 252 5.83 -2.38 -6.74
C VAL A 252 5.07 -3.71 -6.74
N VAL A 253 3.92 -3.74 -6.07
CA VAL A 253 3.04 -4.91 -5.97
C VAL A 253 1.69 -4.58 -6.60
N VAL A 254 1.16 -5.46 -7.46
CA VAL A 254 -0.08 -5.22 -8.21
C VAL A 254 -0.92 -6.48 -8.39
N THR A 255 -2.21 -6.32 -8.61
CA THR A 255 -3.10 -7.44 -9.01
C THR A 255 -2.77 -7.95 -10.42
N ALA A 256 -2.42 -7.06 -11.34
CA ALA A 256 -2.00 -7.39 -12.69
C ALA A 256 -0.87 -6.46 -13.14
N PRO A 257 0.14 -6.95 -13.89
CA PRO A 257 1.26 -6.16 -14.38
C PRO A 257 0.84 -4.82 -14.99
N LEU A 258 1.56 -3.74 -14.62
CA LEU A 258 1.31 -2.39 -15.14
C LEU A 258 2.13 -2.06 -16.37
N THR A 259 3.21 -2.80 -16.60
CA THR A 259 4.17 -2.56 -17.68
C THR A 259 4.33 -3.81 -18.53
N SER A 260 4.61 -3.62 -19.82
CA SER A 260 4.74 -4.70 -20.79
C SER A 260 6.16 -5.27 -20.89
N ASN A 261 7.15 -4.53 -20.44
CA ASN A 261 8.58 -4.83 -20.67
C ASN A 261 9.40 -5.02 -19.38
N GLU A 262 8.74 -5.06 -18.20
CA GLU A 262 9.37 -5.44 -16.93
C GLU A 262 9.06 -6.90 -16.58
N LEU A 263 9.98 -7.55 -15.87
CA LEU A 263 9.78 -8.92 -15.38
C LEU A 263 8.99 -8.90 -14.07
N TRP A 264 7.69 -9.09 -14.14
CA TRP A 264 6.82 -9.23 -12.98
C TRP A 264 6.88 -10.64 -12.42
N ILE A 265 7.13 -10.75 -11.14
CA ILE A 265 7.21 -12.02 -10.41
C ILE A 265 5.83 -12.33 -9.82
N PRO A 266 5.20 -13.46 -10.20
CA PRO A 266 3.95 -13.88 -9.59
C PRO A 266 4.18 -14.35 -8.15
N MET A 267 3.34 -13.93 -7.22
CA MET A 267 3.30 -14.46 -5.86
C MET A 267 2.50 -15.77 -5.83
N LEU A 268 2.93 -16.71 -4.99
CA LEU A 268 2.26 -17.99 -4.86
C LEU A 268 0.99 -17.87 -3.99
N PRO A 269 -0.09 -18.62 -4.28
CA PRO A 269 -1.26 -18.67 -3.42
C PRO A 269 -0.91 -19.09 -1.99
N GLY A 270 -1.39 -18.32 -0.99
CA GLY A 270 -1.08 -18.48 0.42
C GLY A 270 0.20 -17.78 0.88
N GLU A 271 0.95 -17.16 -0.04
CA GLU A 271 2.18 -16.44 0.27
C GLU A 271 1.87 -15.07 0.91
N LEU A 272 2.55 -14.78 2.02
CA LEU A 272 2.67 -13.46 2.61
C LEU A 272 4.10 -12.97 2.44
N THR A 273 4.30 -12.06 1.49
CA THR A 273 5.59 -11.44 1.19
C THR A 273 5.69 -10.07 1.87
N VAL A 274 6.87 -9.76 2.37
CA VAL A 274 7.15 -8.48 3.05
C VAL A 274 8.18 -7.69 2.28
N PHE A 275 7.92 -6.41 2.11
CA PHE A 275 8.81 -5.47 1.44
C PHE A 275 9.28 -4.42 2.44
N VAL A 276 10.60 -4.27 2.56
CA VAL A 276 11.27 -3.24 3.36
C VAL A 276 12.35 -2.60 2.51
N ASP A 277 12.39 -1.29 2.47
CA ASP A 277 13.38 -0.51 1.72
C ASP A 277 13.52 -0.97 0.25
N GLY A 278 12.38 -1.27 -0.39
CA GLY A 278 12.30 -1.66 -1.80
C GLY A 278 12.76 -3.09 -2.10
N GLN A 279 12.93 -3.93 -1.08
CA GLN A 279 13.36 -5.33 -1.23
C GLN A 279 12.41 -6.29 -0.52
N VAL A 280 12.33 -7.52 -1.04
CA VAL A 280 11.69 -8.63 -0.34
C VAL A 280 12.54 -9.02 0.86
N VAL A 281 11.93 -9.13 2.03
CA VAL A 281 12.58 -9.58 3.26
C VAL A 281 11.85 -10.78 3.83
N GLY A 282 12.54 -11.89 4.01
CA GLY A 282 12.12 -13.07 4.76
C GLY A 282 11.20 -14.00 4.03
#